data_506e99db2313f0bab7b048661c400ca4
#
_entry.id   506e99db2313f0bab7b048661c400ca4
#
_cell.length_a   1.000
_cell.length_b   1.000
_cell.length_c   1.000
_cell.angle_alpha   90.00
_cell.angle_beta   90.00
_cell.angle_gamma   90.00
#
_symmetry.space_group_name_H-M   'P 1'
#
loop_
_entity.id
_entity.type
_entity.pdbx_description
1 polymer ?
#
loop_
_entity_poly.entity_id
_entity_poly.type
_entity_poly.pdbx_seq_one_letter_code
_entity_poly.pdbx_strand_id
1 'polypeptide(L)' 'LPATARSMGFQGSASDLLDADTNLKYALKYLRGAWLLSDGDHGTAIKWYARGYYYEAKKRGMLVETGLRGG' A
#
# COMPACT_ATOMS: atom_id res chain seq x y z
N LEU A 1 2.40 -1.53 9.28
CA LEU A 1 3.51 -2.46 9.49
C LEU A 1 4.74 -2.03 8.71
N PRO A 2 5.95 -2.18 9.29
CA PRO A 2 7.18 -1.75 8.60
C PRO A 2 7.36 -2.37 7.22
N ALA A 3 7.07 -3.65 7.06
CA ALA A 3 7.22 -4.32 5.77
C ALA A 3 6.29 -3.74 4.71
N THR A 4 5.05 -3.45 5.08
CA THR A 4 4.07 -2.83 4.18
C THR A 4 4.55 -1.44 3.75
N ALA A 5 5.00 -0.62 4.71
CA ALA A 5 5.47 0.73 4.41
C ALA A 5 6.69 0.71 3.50
N ARG A 6 7.62 -0.22 3.70
CA ARG A 6 8.80 -0.35 2.83
C ARG A 6 8.40 -0.71 1.41
N SER A 7 7.38 -1.55 1.25
CA SER A 7 6.84 -1.86 -0.08
C SER A 7 6.28 -0.62 -0.77
N MET A 8 5.87 0.39 0.00
CA MET A 8 5.35 1.65 -0.52
C MET A 8 6.43 2.74 -0.66
N GLY A 9 7.70 2.37 -0.47
CA GLY A 9 8.82 3.28 -0.62
C GLY A 9 9.31 3.90 0.68
N PHE A 10 8.84 3.43 1.83
CA PHE A 10 9.31 3.92 3.11
C PHE A 10 10.73 3.44 3.39
N GLN A 11 11.61 4.35 3.78
CA GLN A 11 13.03 4.06 4.03
C GLN A 11 13.48 4.37 5.45
N GLY A 12 12.55 4.74 6.34
CA GLY A 12 12.85 5.03 7.72
C GLY A 12 12.91 3.79 8.60
N SER A 13 13.13 3.99 9.88
CA SER A 13 13.13 2.93 10.88
C SER A 13 11.70 2.60 11.33
N ALA A 14 11.54 1.50 12.08
CA ALA A 14 10.25 1.17 12.67
C ALA A 14 9.74 2.28 13.61
N SER A 15 10.66 3.00 14.27
CA SER A 15 10.27 4.14 15.13
C SER A 15 9.58 5.23 14.35
N ASP A 16 10.01 5.48 13.12
CA ASP A 16 9.40 6.51 12.27
C ASP A 16 7.97 6.13 11.89
N LEU A 17 7.68 4.84 11.76
CA LEU A 17 6.32 4.37 11.50
C LEU A 17 5.38 4.56 12.69
N LEU A 18 5.91 4.74 13.90
CA LEU A 18 5.09 5.03 15.07
C LEU A 18 4.65 6.48 15.10
N ASP A 19 5.26 7.35 14.31
CA ASP A 19 4.78 8.72 14.14
C ASP A 19 3.43 8.71 13.45
N ALA A 20 2.43 9.35 14.04
CA ALA A 20 1.05 9.28 13.56
C ALA A 20 0.89 9.82 12.15
N ASP A 21 1.58 10.93 11.83
CA ASP A 21 1.46 11.53 10.50
C ASP A 21 2.07 10.65 9.42
N THR A 22 3.26 10.11 9.69
CA THR A 22 3.94 9.22 8.76
C THR A 22 3.11 7.96 8.53
N ASN A 23 2.58 7.37 9.61
CA ASN A 23 1.77 6.16 9.51
C ASN A 23 0.52 6.40 8.67
N LEU A 24 -0.18 7.50 8.92
CA LEU A 24 -1.39 7.85 8.15
C LEU A 24 -1.08 8.05 6.68
N LYS A 25 0.02 8.74 6.37
CA LYS A 25 0.43 8.99 4.98
C LYS A 25 0.60 7.68 4.22
N TYR A 26 1.31 6.70 4.80
CA TYR A 26 1.55 5.43 4.13
C TYR A 26 0.31 4.54 4.13
N ALA A 27 -0.52 4.62 5.15
CA ALA A 27 -1.79 3.89 5.17
C ALA A 27 -2.72 4.35 4.05
N LEU A 28 -2.82 5.67 3.84
CA LEU A 28 -3.64 6.23 2.75
C LEU A 28 -3.08 5.85 1.38
N LYS A 29 -1.77 5.87 1.23
CA LYS A 29 -1.13 5.46 -0.02
C LYS A 29 -1.41 3.99 -0.33
N TYR A 30 -1.37 3.14 0.69
CA TYR A 30 -1.66 1.72 0.54
C TYR A 30 -3.13 1.49 0.19
N LEU A 31 -4.03 2.22 0.83
CA LEU A 31 -5.46 2.14 0.54
C LEU A 31 -5.75 2.58 -0.90
N ARG A 32 -5.08 3.63 -1.37
CA ARG A 32 -5.22 4.07 -2.76
C ARG A 32 -4.84 2.96 -3.74
N GLY A 33 -3.75 2.24 -3.45
CA GLY A 33 -3.34 1.11 -4.28
C GLY A 33 -4.39 0.00 -4.30
N ALA A 34 -4.97 -0.30 -3.14
CA ALA A 34 -6.05 -1.28 -3.05
C ALA A 34 -7.26 -0.84 -3.88
N TRP A 35 -7.58 0.44 -3.87
CA TRP A 35 -8.66 1.00 -4.67
C TRP A 35 -8.41 0.81 -6.17
N LEU A 36 -7.17 1.04 -6.62
CA LEU A 36 -6.81 0.86 -8.03
C LEU A 36 -7.02 -0.58 -8.48
N LEU A 37 -6.76 -1.55 -7.61
CA LEU A 37 -6.94 -2.97 -7.92
C LEU A 37 -8.40 -3.42 -7.86
N SER A 38 -9.26 -2.62 -7.25
CA SER A 38 -10.66 -3.00 -7.01
C SER A 38 -11.60 -2.62 -8.14
N ASP A 39 -11.13 -1.88 -9.14
CA ASP A 39 -11.96 -1.33 -10.24
C ASP A 39 -13.13 -0.51 -9.72
N GLY A 40 -12.92 0.21 -8.61
CA GLY A 40 -13.95 1.07 -8.03
C GLY A 40 -14.92 0.37 -7.09
N ASP A 41 -14.71 -0.89 -6.78
CA ASP A 41 -15.57 -1.62 -5.85
C ASP A 41 -15.05 -1.49 -4.41
N HIS A 42 -15.84 -0.84 -3.54
CA HIS A 42 -15.44 -0.58 -2.16
C HIS A 42 -15.16 -1.85 -1.37
N GLY A 43 -15.99 -2.86 -1.51
CA GLY A 43 -15.82 -4.12 -0.79
C GLY A 43 -14.52 -4.82 -1.17
N THR A 44 -14.21 -4.85 -2.47
CA THR A 44 -12.98 -5.44 -2.97
C THR A 44 -11.76 -4.63 -2.52
N ALA A 45 -11.85 -3.31 -2.50
CA ALA A 45 -10.76 -2.46 -2.02
C ALA A 45 -10.44 -2.73 -0.56
N ILE A 46 -11.45 -2.85 0.28
CA ILE A 46 -11.27 -3.17 1.69
C ILE A 46 -10.62 -4.55 1.86
N LYS A 47 -11.04 -5.53 1.07
CA LYS A 47 -10.46 -6.87 1.09
C LYS A 47 -8.97 -6.83 0.74
N TRP A 48 -8.59 -6.13 -0.32
CA TRP A 48 -7.19 -5.98 -0.70
C TRP A 48 -6.39 -5.25 0.37
N TYR A 49 -6.95 -4.20 0.94
CA TYR A 49 -6.30 -3.45 2.02
C TYR A 49 -6.02 -4.35 3.23
N ALA A 50 -6.99 -5.16 3.63
CA ALA A 50 -6.88 -5.99 4.82
C ALA A 50 -5.90 -7.16 4.66
N ARG A 51 -5.90 -7.81 3.51
CA ARG A 51 -5.08 -9.02 3.29
C ARG A 51 -3.75 -8.74 2.58
N GLY A 52 -3.58 -7.55 2.02
CA GLY A 52 -2.39 -7.21 1.25
C GLY A 52 -2.54 -7.57 -0.23
N TYR A 53 -1.89 -6.80 -1.08
CA TYR A 53 -2.08 -6.95 -2.52
C TYR A 53 -0.78 -6.94 -3.33
N TYR A 54 0.38 -7.11 -2.67
CA TYR A 54 1.67 -7.05 -3.38
C TYR A 54 1.73 -8.03 -4.55
N TYR A 55 1.39 -9.28 -4.31
CA TYR A 55 1.49 -10.31 -5.35
C TYR A 55 0.46 -10.12 -6.46
N GLU A 56 -0.72 -9.63 -6.11
CA GLU A 56 -1.72 -9.32 -7.12
C GLU A 56 -1.29 -8.14 -8.00
N ALA A 57 -0.75 -7.09 -7.38
CA ALA A 57 -0.23 -5.94 -8.13
C ALA A 57 0.93 -6.35 -9.03
N LYS A 58 1.82 -7.21 -8.54
CA LYS A 58 2.93 -7.72 -9.32
C LYS A 58 2.43 -8.54 -10.52
N LYS A 59 1.46 -9.40 -10.31
CA LYS A 59 0.85 -10.24 -11.34
C LYS A 59 0.22 -9.39 -12.44
N ARG A 60 -0.41 -8.28 -12.08
CA ARG A 60 -1.05 -7.37 -13.04
C ARG A 60 -0.09 -6.34 -13.64
N GLY A 61 1.18 -6.33 -13.21
CA GLY A 61 2.14 -5.33 -13.65
C GLY A 61 1.85 -3.94 -13.12
N MET A 62 1.27 -3.82 -11.94
CA MET A 62 0.81 -2.56 -11.35
C MET A 62 1.62 -2.14 -10.11
N LEU A 63 2.87 -2.58 -9.98
CA LEU A 63 3.67 -2.22 -8.80
C LEU A 63 3.97 -0.73 -8.73
N VAL A 64 4.19 -0.07 -9.85
CA VAL A 64 4.43 1.37 -9.91
C VAL A 64 3.14 2.14 -9.64
N GLU A 65 2.06 1.77 -10.33
CA GLU A 65 0.77 2.46 -10.21
C GLU A 65 0.21 2.38 -8.79
N THR A 66 0.37 1.24 -8.12
CA THR A 66 -0.07 1.09 -6.74
C THR A 66 0.87 1.70 -5.72
N GLY A 67 2.08 2.11 -6.15
CA GLY A 67 3.06 2.69 -5.26
C GLY A 67 3.89 1.68 -4.47
N LEU A 68 3.76 0.39 -4.79
CA LEU A 68 4.53 -0.67 -4.12
C LEU A 68 5.99 -0.70 -4.59
N ARG A 69 6.27 -0.09 -5.75
CA ARG A 69 7.63 0.08 -6.28
C ARG A 69 7.84 1.56 -6.57
N GLY A 70 9.00 2.09 -6.16
CA GLY A 70 9.39 3.46 -6.46
C GLY A 70 9.44 3.67 -7.97
N GLY A 71 8.85 4.76 -8.42
CA GLY A 71 8.68 5.06 -9.84
C GLY A 71 9.94 5.52 -10.54
#